data_0ba3cf9cc685b82ce50bde39d031d1cd
#
_entry.id   0ba3cf9cc685b82ce50bde39d031d1cd
#
_cell.length_a   1.000
_cell.length_b   1.000
_cell.length_c   1.000
_cell.angle_alpha   90.00
_cell.angle_beta   90.00
_cell.angle_gamma   90.00
#
_symmetry.space_group_name_H-M   'P 1'
#
loop_
_entity.id
_entity.type
_entity.pdbx_description
1 polymer ?
#
loop_
_entity_poly.entity_id
_entity_poly.type
_entity_poly.pdbx_seq_one_letter_code
_entity_poly.pdbx_strand_id
1 'polypeptide(L)'
;MDNPKKGTSRRDFLKTSGIAAGALVGGGILGGLVGYNTKDGNGKSGGGQKGDPASQHDMQTRGLMFFQNPEEFNVLSQATERIFPEDDLGPGAIGLGVPYFIDNQLAGNYGSNAKEYMQGPFFAGEATQGYQSRLTRAEIFRQGIALMDQEANKRFDKNFTDIEGGQMDEILTDFQKNKIDMKGVSSEFFFKLLRQATLEGAYADPIYNGNANMEGWKMKGFPGHQMAYINVIEDEKFQVIEPKSISSMQH
;
A
#
# COMPACT_ATOMS: atom_id res chain seq x y z
N MET A 1 23.91 -27.00 5.16
CA MET A 1 23.36 -26.41 3.93
C MET A 1 22.04 -25.75 4.31
N ASP A 2 22.06 -24.48 4.67
CA ASP A 2 20.90 -23.74 5.13
C ASP A 2 20.16 -23.15 3.94
N ASN A 3 18.86 -23.47 3.88
CA ASN A 3 17.94 -23.01 2.85
C ASN A 3 17.41 -21.62 3.28
N PRO A 4 17.61 -20.53 2.52
CA PRO A 4 17.12 -19.22 2.90
C PRO A 4 15.59 -19.19 2.87
N LYS A 5 15.00 -18.81 4.00
CA LYS A 5 13.56 -18.63 4.18
C LYS A 5 13.04 -17.53 3.24
N LYS A 6 12.20 -17.88 2.29
CA LYS A 6 11.51 -16.95 1.39
C LYS A 6 10.55 -16.07 2.19
N GLY A 7 10.72 -14.77 2.14
CA GLY A 7 9.72 -13.79 2.57
C GLY A 7 8.42 -13.95 1.77
N THR A 8 7.30 -13.55 2.35
CA THR A 8 5.98 -13.62 1.69
C THR A 8 5.98 -12.69 0.47
N SER A 9 5.86 -13.26 -0.71
CA SER A 9 5.81 -12.50 -1.96
C SER A 9 4.46 -11.76 -2.10
N ARG A 10 4.43 -10.62 -2.80
CA ARG A 10 3.20 -9.89 -3.18
C ARG A 10 2.12 -10.83 -3.71
N ARG A 11 2.55 -11.81 -4.49
CA ARG A 11 1.68 -12.80 -5.12
C ARG A 11 1.02 -13.71 -4.09
N ASP A 12 1.74 -14.06 -3.04
CA ASP A 12 1.22 -14.93 -1.99
C ASP A 12 0.28 -14.17 -1.06
N PHE A 13 0.62 -12.92 -0.70
CA PHE A 13 -0.27 -12.03 0.05
C PHE A 13 -1.56 -11.74 -0.72
N LEU A 14 -1.47 -11.37 -1.99
CA LEU A 14 -2.64 -11.10 -2.85
C LEU A 14 -3.50 -12.34 -3.08
N LYS A 15 -2.91 -13.53 -3.20
CA LYS A 15 -3.64 -14.80 -3.28
C LYS A 15 -4.36 -15.12 -1.97
N THR A 16 -3.68 -14.96 -0.83
CA THR A 16 -4.24 -15.27 0.48
C THR A 16 -5.36 -14.30 0.86
N SER A 17 -5.21 -13.02 0.52
CA SER A 17 -6.26 -12.01 0.73
C SER A 17 -7.41 -12.06 -0.27
N GLY A 18 -7.24 -12.77 -1.40
CA GLY A 18 -8.28 -12.98 -2.42
C GLY A 18 -9.08 -14.26 -2.28
N ILE A 19 -8.66 -15.18 -1.40
CA ILE A 19 -9.30 -16.49 -1.19
C ILE A 19 -9.66 -16.63 0.27
N ALA A 20 -10.60 -15.82 0.75
CA ALA A 20 -11.26 -16.05 2.04
C ALA A 20 -12.63 -16.67 1.80
N ALA A 21 -12.66 -17.81 1.10
CA ALA A 21 -13.75 -18.76 1.13
C ALA A 21 -13.14 -20.17 0.96
N GLY A 22 -12.79 -20.81 2.06
CA GLY A 22 -12.49 -22.24 2.07
C GLY A 22 -11.09 -22.62 2.53
N ALA A 23 -11.09 -23.28 3.69
CA ALA A 23 -10.10 -24.20 4.23
C ALA A 23 -8.95 -23.62 5.04
N LEU A 24 -9.12 -23.77 6.33
CA LEU A 24 -8.11 -24.06 7.35
C LEU A 24 -7.10 -25.11 6.87
N VAL A 25 -5.83 -24.86 7.06
CA VAL A 25 -4.87 -25.73 7.74
C VAL A 25 -3.46 -25.12 7.71
N GLY A 26 -2.93 -24.87 8.89
CA GLY A 26 -1.56 -25.25 9.21
C GLY A 26 -0.39 -24.40 8.79
N GLY A 27 0.15 -23.72 9.76
CA GLY A 27 1.58 -23.78 9.98
C GLY A 27 2.46 -22.70 9.39
N GLY A 28 2.78 -21.79 10.23
CA GLY A 28 4.17 -21.57 10.67
C GLY A 28 5.13 -20.89 9.72
N ILE A 29 5.56 -19.83 10.14
CA ILE A 29 6.82 -19.50 10.79
C ILE A 29 7.79 -18.68 9.95
N LEU A 30 8.11 -17.59 10.53
CA LEU A 30 9.40 -16.99 10.79
C LEU A 30 10.21 -16.38 9.65
N GLY A 31 10.43 -15.19 9.87
CA GLY A 31 11.73 -14.58 9.94
C GLY A 31 12.09 -13.79 8.72
N GLY A 32 12.54 -12.73 8.93
CA GLY A 32 13.44 -12.10 9.77
C GLY A 32 13.88 -10.77 9.29
N LEU A 33 13.89 -10.01 10.24
CA LEU A 33 14.71 -8.83 10.38
C LEU A 33 16.18 -9.14 10.05
N VAL A 34 16.75 -8.40 9.14
CA VAL A 34 18.12 -7.89 9.30
C VAL A 34 18.11 -6.58 8.54
N GLY A 35 18.26 -5.57 9.22
CA GLY A 35 19.36 -4.81 9.65
C GLY A 35 19.15 -3.37 9.36
N TYR A 36 18.50 -2.69 10.26
CA TYR A 36 18.74 -1.27 10.44
C TYR A 36 19.48 -1.12 11.76
N ASN A 37 20.76 -1.08 11.67
CA ASN A 37 21.76 -0.56 12.58
C ASN A 37 22.94 -1.51 12.84
N THR A 38 23.99 -1.43 12.03
CA THR A 38 25.36 -1.63 12.52
C THR A 38 26.29 -0.68 11.77
N LYS A 39 26.83 0.21 12.52
CA LYS A 39 28.00 1.00 12.19
C LYS A 39 29.22 0.10 12.26
N ASP A 40 30.15 0.37 11.34
CA ASP A 40 31.57 -0.01 11.29
C ASP A 40 31.97 -1.37 10.68
N GLY A 41 32.82 -1.24 9.63
CA GLY A 41 33.83 -2.22 9.28
C GLY A 41 33.97 -2.66 7.83
N ASN A 42 34.59 -1.85 7.06
CA ASN A 42 35.53 -2.14 5.95
C ASN A 42 35.48 -3.53 5.25
N GLY A 43 35.11 -3.58 3.97
CA GLY A 43 35.31 -4.75 3.10
C GLY A 43 34.77 -4.54 1.67
N LYS A 44 35.65 -4.46 0.73
CA LYS A 44 35.50 -4.15 -0.70
C LYS A 44 34.65 -5.14 -1.50
N SER A 45 33.95 -4.57 -2.48
CA SER A 45 33.77 -5.01 -3.88
C SER A 45 32.60 -5.95 -4.21
N GLY A 46 31.70 -5.44 -5.04
CA GLY A 46 30.74 -6.19 -5.84
C GLY A 46 29.70 -5.23 -6.43
N GLY A 47 29.81 -4.92 -7.73
CA GLY A 47 29.02 -3.88 -8.42
C GLY A 47 27.51 -4.09 -8.35
N GLY A 48 26.86 -3.25 -7.58
CA GLY A 48 25.42 -3.01 -7.64
C GLY A 48 25.23 -1.61 -8.22
N GLN A 49 24.41 -1.50 -9.23
CA GLN A 49 24.02 -0.23 -9.85
C GLN A 49 23.51 0.71 -8.76
N LYS A 50 24.22 1.80 -8.55
CA LYS A 50 23.79 2.89 -7.67
C LYS A 50 22.50 3.47 -8.25
N GLY A 51 21.38 3.23 -7.57
CA GLY A 51 20.18 4.04 -7.75
C GLY A 51 20.53 5.50 -7.50
N ASP A 52 20.06 6.36 -8.38
CA ASP A 52 20.36 7.79 -8.39
C ASP A 52 20.01 8.42 -7.03
N PRO A 53 20.92 9.18 -6.39
CA PRO A 53 20.64 9.83 -5.09
C PRO A 53 19.47 10.80 -5.12
N ALA A 54 19.04 11.25 -6.30
CA ALA A 54 17.91 12.15 -6.51
C ALA A 54 16.56 11.53 -6.04
N SER A 55 16.38 10.22 -6.16
CA SER A 55 15.11 9.57 -5.80
C SER A 55 14.88 9.42 -4.29
N GLN A 56 15.95 9.38 -3.48
CA GLN A 56 15.83 9.33 -2.01
C GLN A 56 15.61 10.70 -1.38
N HIS A 57 16.12 11.78 -2.01
CA HIS A 57 15.92 13.15 -1.52
C HIS A 57 14.49 13.67 -1.74
N ASP A 58 13.84 13.22 -2.82
CA ASP A 58 12.48 13.67 -3.16
C ASP A 58 11.41 13.14 -2.19
N MET A 59 11.64 11.97 -1.58
CA MET A 59 10.69 11.41 -0.61
C MET A 59 10.76 12.08 0.78
N GLN A 60 11.93 12.61 1.16
CA GLN A 60 12.12 13.23 2.48
C GLN A 60 11.58 14.67 2.58
N THR A 61 11.25 15.30 1.44
CA THR A 61 10.77 16.70 1.39
C THR A 61 9.27 16.83 1.13
N ARG A 62 8.53 15.72 0.97
CA ARG A 62 7.08 15.78 0.73
C ARG A 62 6.34 16.10 2.04
N GLY A 63 5.62 17.22 2.04
CA GLY A 63 4.73 17.57 3.15
C GLY A 63 3.53 16.63 3.24
N LEU A 64 3.09 16.35 4.46
CA LEU A 64 1.85 15.63 4.72
C LEU A 64 0.66 16.59 4.60
N MET A 65 -0.41 16.16 3.95
CA MET A 65 -1.61 16.96 3.70
C MET A 65 -2.76 16.60 4.64
N PHE A 66 -2.90 15.35 5.00
CA PHE A 66 -3.98 14.82 5.83
C PHE A 66 -3.50 14.44 7.23
N PHE A 67 -2.42 13.65 7.34
CA PHE A 67 -1.88 13.22 8.62
C PHE A 67 -1.03 14.33 9.23
N GLN A 68 -1.48 14.88 10.36
CA GLN A 68 -0.71 15.90 11.10
C GLN A 68 0.33 15.28 12.02
N ASN A 69 0.10 14.02 12.46
CA ASN A 69 1.02 13.25 13.28
C ASN A 69 1.84 12.30 12.40
N PRO A 70 3.18 12.46 12.39
CA PRO A 70 4.07 11.53 11.67
C PRO A 70 3.94 10.06 12.10
N GLU A 71 3.57 9.80 13.36
CA GLU A 71 3.37 8.43 13.86
C GLU A 71 2.21 7.74 13.15
N GLU A 72 1.07 8.43 12.98
CA GLU A 72 -0.07 7.90 12.22
C GLU A 72 0.29 7.62 10.76
N PHE A 73 1.09 8.50 10.15
CA PHE A 73 1.59 8.29 8.79
C PHE A 73 2.55 7.09 8.71
N ASN A 74 3.36 6.86 9.74
CA ASN A 74 4.24 5.70 9.80
C ASN A 74 3.44 4.39 9.94
N VAL A 75 2.37 4.37 10.73
CA VAL A 75 1.45 3.21 10.81
C VAL A 75 0.84 2.92 9.44
N LEU A 76 0.33 3.95 8.73
CA LEU A 76 -0.16 3.79 7.35
C LEU A 76 0.93 3.22 6.45
N SER A 77 2.16 3.76 6.53
CA SER A 77 3.28 3.35 5.69
C SER A 77 3.61 1.86 5.88
N GLN A 78 3.72 1.42 7.13
CA GLN A 78 3.97 0.00 7.42
C GLN A 78 2.80 -0.88 6.98
N ALA A 79 1.56 -0.47 7.22
CA ALA A 79 0.38 -1.23 6.80
C ALA A 79 0.32 -1.39 5.27
N THR A 80 0.60 -0.33 4.51
CA THR A 80 0.63 -0.40 3.04
C THR A 80 1.77 -1.26 2.53
N GLU A 81 2.95 -1.21 3.16
CA GLU A 81 4.10 -2.06 2.83
C GLU A 81 3.80 -3.55 3.11
N ARG A 82 3.04 -3.87 4.17
CA ARG A 82 2.58 -5.26 4.38
C ARG A 82 1.62 -5.74 3.30
N ILE A 83 0.79 -4.86 2.76
CA ILE A 83 -0.17 -5.18 1.68
C ILE A 83 0.53 -5.33 0.33
N PHE A 84 1.53 -4.50 0.06
CA PHE A 84 2.28 -4.48 -1.19
C PHE A 84 3.78 -4.39 -0.88
N PRO A 85 4.40 -5.49 -0.44
CA PRO A 85 5.79 -5.52 -0.01
C PRO A 85 6.74 -5.46 -1.20
N GLU A 86 7.96 -4.98 -0.96
CA GLU A 86 9.08 -5.11 -1.89
C GLU A 86 9.39 -6.59 -2.17
N ASP A 87 9.66 -6.94 -3.42
CA ASP A 87 10.09 -8.26 -3.85
C ASP A 87 11.02 -8.18 -5.08
N ASP A 88 11.36 -9.35 -5.65
CA ASP A 88 12.23 -9.46 -6.83
C ASP A 88 11.71 -8.74 -8.09
N LEU A 89 10.44 -8.34 -8.11
CA LEU A 89 9.83 -7.63 -9.23
C LEU A 89 10.02 -6.11 -9.13
N GLY A 90 10.26 -5.59 -7.93
CA GLY A 90 10.50 -4.15 -7.74
C GLY A 90 10.09 -3.64 -6.35
N PRO A 91 10.04 -2.31 -6.16
CA PRO A 91 9.83 -1.67 -4.86
C PRO A 91 8.44 -1.95 -4.28
N GLY A 92 8.35 -1.94 -2.95
CA GLY A 92 7.11 -2.04 -2.20
C GLY A 92 6.33 -0.72 -2.19
N ALA A 93 5.25 -0.70 -1.39
CA ALA A 93 4.36 0.46 -1.29
C ALA A 93 5.10 1.73 -0.84
N ILE A 94 6.01 1.61 0.13
CA ILE A 94 6.81 2.75 0.62
C ILE A 94 7.70 3.26 -0.52
N GLY A 95 8.43 2.39 -1.18
CA GLY A 95 9.31 2.72 -2.30
C GLY A 95 8.57 3.35 -3.48
N LEU A 96 7.32 2.98 -3.71
CA LEU A 96 6.44 3.56 -4.72
C LEU A 96 5.78 4.87 -4.28
N GLY A 97 5.95 5.33 -3.03
CA GLY A 97 5.31 6.53 -2.51
C GLY A 97 3.81 6.40 -2.23
N VAL A 98 3.29 5.18 -2.12
CA VAL A 98 1.87 4.90 -1.87
C VAL A 98 1.32 5.59 -0.62
N PRO A 99 2.04 5.67 0.53
CA PRO A 99 1.54 6.39 1.69
C PRO A 99 1.23 7.87 1.40
N TYR A 100 2.06 8.54 0.61
CA TYR A 100 1.83 9.93 0.19
C TYR A 100 0.65 10.06 -0.78
N PHE A 101 0.47 9.09 -1.68
CA PHE A 101 -0.73 9.04 -2.51
C PHE A 101 -1.98 9.00 -1.64
N ILE A 102 -2.02 8.10 -0.65
CA ILE A 102 -3.18 7.95 0.25
C ILE A 102 -3.39 9.21 1.08
N ASP A 103 -2.33 9.80 1.63
CA ASP A 103 -2.39 11.05 2.39
C ASP A 103 -3.05 12.17 1.57
N ASN A 104 -2.61 12.36 0.33
CA ASN A 104 -3.19 13.37 -0.58
C ASN A 104 -4.65 13.07 -0.94
N GLN A 105 -5.00 11.81 -1.20
CA GLN A 105 -6.39 11.43 -1.51
C GLN A 105 -7.31 11.70 -0.31
N LEU A 106 -6.85 11.41 0.91
CA LEU A 106 -7.62 11.64 2.13
C LEU A 106 -7.79 13.12 2.46
N ALA A 107 -6.85 13.97 2.09
CA ALA A 107 -6.96 15.43 2.23
C ALA A 107 -7.96 16.05 1.24
N GLY A 108 -8.28 15.35 0.16
CA GLY A 108 -9.11 15.83 -0.94
C GLY A 108 -10.56 15.33 -0.94
N ASN A 109 -11.15 15.37 -2.14
CA ASN A 109 -12.54 14.97 -2.38
C ASN A 109 -12.83 13.50 -2.09
N TYR A 110 -11.82 12.63 -2.20
CA TYR A 110 -11.94 11.21 -1.84
C TYR A 110 -12.15 11.05 -0.34
N GLY A 111 -11.33 11.70 0.47
CA GLY A 111 -11.43 11.62 1.93
C GLY A 111 -12.71 12.22 2.49
N SER A 112 -13.20 13.31 1.90
CA SER A 112 -14.43 13.99 2.31
C SER A 112 -15.72 13.36 1.75
N ASN A 113 -15.63 12.30 0.92
CA ASN A 113 -16.76 11.70 0.20
C ASN A 113 -17.53 12.71 -0.67
N ALA A 114 -16.87 13.72 -1.26
CA ALA A 114 -17.53 14.82 -1.97
C ALA A 114 -18.39 14.36 -3.17
N LYS A 115 -18.15 13.17 -3.70
CA LYS A 115 -18.90 12.57 -4.82
C LYS A 115 -19.90 11.51 -4.38
N GLU A 116 -20.01 11.25 -3.08
CA GLU A 116 -20.90 10.25 -2.52
C GLU A 116 -22.19 10.92 -1.98
N TYR A 117 -23.29 10.19 -2.02
CA TYR A 117 -24.51 10.63 -1.35
C TYR A 117 -24.39 10.39 0.16
N MET A 118 -24.25 11.49 0.92
CA MET A 118 -23.97 11.45 2.36
C MET A 118 -25.12 12.01 3.21
N GLN A 119 -26.36 11.92 2.73
CA GLN A 119 -27.54 12.30 3.51
C GLN A 119 -28.24 11.06 4.07
N GLY A 120 -28.53 11.08 5.38
CA GLY A 120 -29.25 10.00 6.05
C GLY A 120 -30.74 9.94 5.69
N PRO A 121 -31.44 8.93 6.20
CA PRO A 121 -30.99 7.93 7.17
C PRO A 121 -30.08 6.86 6.56
N PHE A 122 -29.05 6.43 7.33
CA PHE A 122 -28.13 5.37 6.93
C PHE A 122 -28.58 4.03 7.54
N PHE A 123 -28.94 3.09 6.68
CA PHE A 123 -29.30 1.72 7.06
C PHE A 123 -28.36 0.73 6.37
N ALA A 124 -28.13 -0.39 7.02
CA ALA A 124 -27.42 -1.49 6.39
C ALA A 124 -28.22 -1.93 5.14
N GLY A 125 -27.59 -1.82 3.98
CA GLY A 125 -28.16 -2.22 2.70
C GLY A 125 -27.64 -3.59 2.26
N GLU A 126 -28.14 -4.05 1.10
CA GLU A 126 -27.59 -5.22 0.44
C GLU A 126 -26.13 -4.99 0.00
N ALA A 127 -25.36 -6.06 -0.14
CA ALA A 127 -23.94 -5.99 -0.50
C ALA A 127 -23.67 -5.21 -1.81
N THR A 128 -24.64 -5.16 -2.71
CA THR A 128 -24.56 -4.45 -4.00
C THR A 128 -24.90 -2.97 -3.93
N GLN A 129 -25.47 -2.50 -2.81
CA GLN A 129 -25.88 -1.10 -2.63
C GLN A 129 -24.71 -0.18 -2.22
N GLY A 130 -23.50 -0.74 -2.02
CA GLY A 130 -22.33 0.02 -1.70
C GLY A 130 -22.28 0.50 -0.26
N TYR A 131 -21.59 1.58 -0.06
CA TYR A 131 -21.24 2.13 1.24
C TYR A 131 -22.43 2.87 1.88
N GLN A 132 -22.79 2.45 3.08
CA GLN A 132 -23.92 2.97 3.85
C GLN A 132 -23.50 3.35 5.28
N SER A 133 -22.66 4.37 5.40
CA SER A 133 -22.25 4.92 6.69
C SER A 133 -22.21 6.45 6.64
N ARG A 134 -22.45 7.07 7.80
CA ARG A 134 -22.28 8.52 7.94
C ARG A 134 -20.83 8.98 7.96
N LEU A 135 -19.89 8.06 8.20
CA LEU A 135 -18.48 8.37 8.28
C LEU A 135 -17.90 8.63 6.89
N THR A 136 -17.10 9.66 6.76
CA THR A 136 -16.28 9.90 5.59
C THR A 136 -15.10 8.90 5.52
N ARG A 137 -14.50 8.72 4.34
CA ARG A 137 -13.29 7.89 4.21
C ARG A 137 -12.15 8.40 5.09
N ALA A 138 -12.01 9.72 5.23
CA ALA A 138 -11.04 10.35 6.11
C ALA A 138 -11.23 9.91 7.58
N GLU A 139 -12.47 9.92 8.08
CA GLU A 139 -12.78 9.47 9.44
C GLU A 139 -12.55 7.97 9.63
N ILE A 140 -12.88 7.16 8.62
CA ILE A 140 -12.65 5.70 8.64
C ILE A 140 -11.15 5.40 8.71
N PHE A 141 -10.33 6.09 7.90
CA PHE A 141 -8.88 5.89 7.91
C PHE A 141 -8.26 6.31 9.25
N ARG A 142 -8.64 7.46 9.81
CA ARG A 142 -8.16 7.85 11.16
C ARG A 142 -8.50 6.81 12.21
N GLN A 143 -9.75 6.33 12.22
CA GLN A 143 -10.16 5.30 13.16
C GLN A 143 -9.40 3.99 12.96
N GLY A 144 -9.24 3.53 11.72
CA GLY A 144 -8.53 2.29 11.40
C GLY A 144 -7.05 2.34 11.78
N ILE A 145 -6.37 3.44 11.46
CA ILE A 145 -4.94 3.64 11.80
C ILE A 145 -4.75 3.66 13.33
N ALA A 146 -5.59 4.40 14.05
CA ALA A 146 -5.53 4.44 15.52
C ALA A 146 -5.80 3.05 16.14
N LEU A 147 -6.72 2.27 15.59
CA LEU A 147 -7.02 0.93 16.08
C LEU A 147 -5.92 -0.09 15.77
N MET A 148 -5.17 0.07 14.66
CA MET A 148 -4.00 -0.77 14.40
C MET A 148 -2.96 -0.64 15.52
N ASP A 149 -2.68 0.60 15.91
CA ASP A 149 -1.72 0.88 16.97
C ASP A 149 -2.24 0.42 18.35
N GLN A 150 -3.54 0.64 18.64
CA GLN A 150 -4.17 0.14 19.86
C GLN A 150 -4.14 -1.39 19.98
N GLU A 151 -4.41 -2.13 18.89
CA GLU A 151 -4.36 -3.58 18.90
C GLU A 151 -2.91 -4.10 19.04
N ALA A 152 -1.93 -3.42 18.44
CA ALA A 152 -0.52 -3.75 18.63
C ALA A 152 -0.08 -3.55 20.09
N ASN A 153 -0.42 -2.42 20.69
CA ASN A 153 -0.15 -2.14 22.10
C ASN A 153 -0.83 -3.16 23.03
N LYS A 154 -2.10 -3.49 22.77
CA LYS A 154 -2.87 -4.43 23.58
C LYS A 154 -2.31 -5.86 23.53
N ARG A 155 -1.82 -6.32 22.38
CA ARG A 155 -1.37 -7.72 22.16
C ARG A 155 0.10 -7.90 22.46
N PHE A 156 0.92 -6.89 22.15
CA PHE A 156 2.37 -7.02 22.10
C PHE A 156 3.11 -5.99 22.98
N ASP A 157 2.38 -5.07 23.64
CA ASP A 157 2.95 -3.97 24.44
C ASP A 157 3.94 -3.09 23.65
N LYS A 158 3.63 -2.87 22.37
CA LYS A 158 4.44 -2.09 21.41
C LYS A 158 3.54 -1.37 20.42
N ASN A 159 4.04 -0.29 19.82
CA ASN A 159 3.35 0.36 18.71
C ASN A 159 3.33 -0.54 17.46
N PHE A 160 2.38 -0.31 16.56
CA PHE A 160 2.26 -1.10 15.33
C PHE A 160 3.54 -1.08 14.49
N THR A 161 4.26 0.04 14.48
CA THR A 161 5.53 0.20 13.77
C THR A 161 6.70 -0.58 14.37
N ASP A 162 6.59 -1.00 15.64
CA ASP A 162 7.66 -1.63 16.41
C ASP A 162 7.49 -3.15 16.56
N ILE A 163 6.37 -3.70 16.08
CA ILE A 163 6.12 -5.14 16.08
C ILE A 163 6.68 -5.82 14.82
N GLU A 164 6.85 -7.13 14.87
CA GLU A 164 7.33 -7.91 13.74
C GLU A 164 6.32 -7.97 12.59
N GLY A 165 6.81 -8.10 11.35
CA GLY A 165 5.95 -8.15 10.17
C GLY A 165 4.84 -9.21 10.23
N GLY A 166 5.12 -10.39 10.82
CA GLY A 166 4.10 -11.41 11.03
C GLY A 166 2.98 -11.00 12.00
N GLN A 167 3.33 -10.21 13.03
CA GLN A 167 2.38 -9.64 13.97
C GLN A 167 1.52 -8.53 13.33
N MET A 168 2.12 -7.72 12.46
CA MET A 168 1.38 -6.74 11.64
C MET A 168 0.37 -7.46 10.73
N ASP A 169 0.78 -8.56 10.07
CA ASP A 169 -0.07 -9.35 9.20
C ASP A 169 -1.24 -10.00 9.96
N GLU A 170 -1.02 -10.41 11.22
CA GLU A 170 -2.07 -10.93 12.10
C GLU A 170 -3.13 -9.86 12.36
N ILE A 171 -2.71 -8.64 12.73
CA ILE A 171 -3.64 -7.52 12.97
C ILE A 171 -4.40 -7.18 11.68
N LEU A 172 -3.72 -7.04 10.55
CA LEU A 172 -4.35 -6.75 9.25
C LEU A 172 -5.35 -7.85 8.85
N THR A 173 -5.02 -9.11 9.12
CA THR A 173 -5.93 -10.25 8.90
C THR A 173 -7.18 -10.17 9.77
N ASP A 174 -7.06 -9.69 11.00
CA ASP A 174 -8.21 -9.53 11.89
C ASP A 174 -9.11 -8.37 11.45
N PHE A 175 -8.54 -7.28 10.91
CA PHE A 175 -9.35 -6.28 10.21
C PHE A 175 -10.09 -6.88 9.01
N GLN A 176 -9.40 -7.64 8.17
CA GLN A 176 -10.00 -8.29 6.99
C GLN A 176 -11.14 -9.25 7.37
N LYS A 177 -11.02 -9.96 8.49
CA LYS A 177 -12.03 -10.91 8.98
C LYS A 177 -13.12 -10.29 9.84
N ASN A 178 -13.20 -8.96 9.88
CA ASN A 178 -14.16 -8.20 10.68
C ASN A 178 -14.16 -8.56 12.17
N LYS A 179 -12.97 -8.78 12.75
CA LYS A 179 -12.82 -9.12 14.17
C LYS A 179 -12.49 -7.90 15.05
N ILE A 180 -12.13 -6.78 14.45
CA ILE A 180 -11.83 -5.53 15.15
C ILE A 180 -13.10 -4.70 15.23
N ASP A 181 -13.47 -4.25 16.43
CA ASP A 181 -14.66 -3.43 16.62
C ASP A 181 -14.39 -1.98 16.18
N MET A 182 -15.03 -1.56 15.09
CA MET A 182 -15.00 -0.20 14.57
C MET A 182 -16.36 0.47 14.74
N LYS A 183 -16.36 1.74 15.11
CA LYS A 183 -17.59 2.50 15.30
C LYS A 183 -18.16 2.97 13.96
N GLY A 184 -19.38 2.57 13.65
CA GLY A 184 -20.15 3.05 12.48
C GLY A 184 -19.74 2.45 11.13
N VAL A 185 -18.79 1.51 11.11
CA VAL A 185 -18.34 0.80 9.92
C VAL A 185 -17.69 -0.54 10.33
N SER A 186 -17.70 -1.55 9.45
CA SER A 186 -16.99 -2.79 9.70
C SER A 186 -15.48 -2.64 9.47
N SER A 187 -14.65 -3.37 10.24
CA SER A 187 -13.22 -3.39 10.01
C SER A 187 -12.84 -4.02 8.66
N GLU A 188 -13.63 -4.96 8.17
CA GLU A 188 -13.49 -5.51 6.83
C GLU A 188 -13.60 -4.42 5.75
N PHE A 189 -14.55 -3.50 5.90
CA PHE A 189 -14.70 -2.40 4.95
C PHE A 189 -13.50 -1.44 4.98
N PHE A 190 -13.00 -1.09 6.16
CA PHE A 190 -11.76 -0.31 6.27
C PHE A 190 -10.59 -1.03 5.60
N PHE A 191 -10.39 -2.32 5.87
CA PHE A 191 -9.32 -3.09 5.22
C PHE A 191 -9.46 -3.10 3.69
N LYS A 192 -10.69 -3.24 3.18
CA LYS A 192 -10.97 -3.14 1.74
C LYS A 192 -10.57 -1.79 1.16
N LEU A 193 -10.90 -0.69 1.85
CA LEU A 193 -10.49 0.67 1.44
C LEU A 193 -8.98 0.82 1.46
N LEU A 194 -8.30 0.39 2.54
CA LEU A 194 -6.85 0.46 2.66
C LEU A 194 -6.15 -0.32 1.55
N ARG A 195 -6.57 -1.56 1.32
CA ARG A 195 -6.02 -2.42 0.26
C ARG A 195 -6.26 -1.81 -1.13
N GLN A 196 -7.45 -1.30 -1.39
CA GLN A 196 -7.78 -0.66 -2.66
C GLN A 196 -6.91 0.57 -2.89
N ALA A 197 -6.82 1.48 -1.92
CA ALA A 197 -6.00 2.68 -2.00
C ALA A 197 -4.50 2.35 -2.16
N THR A 198 -4.02 1.27 -1.54
CA THR A 198 -2.65 0.78 -1.72
C THR A 198 -2.39 0.37 -3.17
N LEU A 199 -3.28 -0.40 -3.76
CA LEU A 199 -3.14 -0.83 -5.16
C LEU A 199 -3.31 0.34 -6.14
N GLU A 200 -4.25 1.25 -5.88
CA GLU A 200 -4.43 2.47 -6.67
C GLU A 200 -3.16 3.32 -6.64
N GLY A 201 -2.57 3.55 -5.47
CA GLY A 201 -1.32 4.31 -5.33
C GLY A 201 -0.12 3.65 -6.00
N ALA A 202 -0.04 2.31 -5.96
CA ALA A 202 1.04 1.55 -6.60
C ALA A 202 1.00 1.64 -8.14
N TYR A 203 -0.16 1.89 -8.73
CA TYR A 203 -0.35 1.93 -10.18
C TYR A 203 -0.95 3.24 -10.70
N ALA A 204 -1.09 4.26 -9.87
CA ALA A 204 -1.51 5.59 -10.27
C ALA A 204 -0.49 6.25 -11.23
N ASP A 205 -0.90 7.29 -11.95
CA ASP A 205 0.08 8.16 -12.58
C ASP A 205 0.92 8.87 -11.50
N PRO A 206 2.25 8.97 -11.65
CA PRO A 206 3.13 9.66 -10.69
C PRO A 206 2.71 11.09 -10.32
N ILE A 207 1.94 11.75 -11.16
CA ILE A 207 1.39 13.10 -10.88
C ILE A 207 0.55 13.13 -9.60
N TYR A 208 0.01 11.98 -9.17
CA TYR A 208 -0.78 11.82 -7.94
C TYR A 208 0.05 11.39 -6.72
N ASN A 209 1.39 11.49 -6.80
CA ASN A 209 2.35 11.16 -5.73
C ASN A 209 2.49 9.67 -5.37
N GLY A 210 1.88 8.76 -6.13
CA GLY A 210 2.13 7.32 -6.08
C GLY A 210 3.01 6.87 -7.24
N ASN A 211 3.27 5.55 -7.33
CA ASN A 211 3.95 4.92 -8.45
C ASN A 211 5.25 5.64 -8.86
N ALA A 212 6.10 5.93 -7.86
CA ALA A 212 7.33 6.69 -8.05
C ALA A 212 8.15 6.13 -9.22
N ASN A 213 8.64 7.02 -10.10
CA ASN A 213 9.41 6.67 -11.30
C ASN A 213 8.71 5.67 -12.24
N MET A 214 7.37 5.54 -12.13
CA MET A 214 6.56 4.59 -12.91
C MET A 214 6.95 3.13 -12.68
N GLU A 215 7.61 2.81 -11.55
CA GLU A 215 8.09 1.46 -11.27
C GLU A 215 6.92 0.44 -11.17
N GLY A 216 5.77 0.84 -10.64
CA GLY A 216 4.56 0.00 -10.64
C GLY A 216 4.10 -0.33 -12.06
N TRP A 217 4.20 0.61 -13.00
CA TRP A 217 3.87 0.37 -14.40
C TRP A 217 4.90 -0.51 -15.09
N LYS A 218 6.19 -0.29 -14.82
CA LYS A 218 7.27 -1.13 -15.36
C LYS A 218 7.13 -2.58 -14.92
N MET A 219 6.80 -2.83 -13.66
CA MET A 219 6.51 -4.17 -13.15
C MET A 219 5.38 -4.89 -13.89
N LYS A 220 4.42 -4.14 -14.43
CA LYS A 220 3.28 -4.68 -15.19
C LYS A 220 3.48 -4.65 -16.71
N GLY A 221 4.55 -4.05 -17.20
CA GLY A 221 4.71 -3.78 -18.63
C GLY A 221 3.62 -2.83 -19.15
N PHE A 222 3.08 -1.94 -18.29
CA PHE A 222 2.05 -0.98 -18.68
C PHE A 222 2.72 0.28 -19.25
N PRO A 223 2.37 0.70 -20.49
CA PRO A 223 3.05 1.79 -21.18
C PRO A 223 2.68 3.20 -20.67
N GLY A 224 1.84 3.29 -19.63
CA GLY A 224 1.38 4.56 -19.12
C GLY A 224 0.49 5.31 -20.09
N HIS A 225 0.63 6.64 -20.12
CA HIS A 225 -0.15 7.49 -21.01
C HIS A 225 0.40 7.43 -22.45
N GLN A 226 -0.44 7.00 -23.39
CA GLN A 226 -0.15 6.99 -24.81
C GLN A 226 -1.30 7.68 -25.56
N MET A 227 -0.98 8.68 -26.40
CA MET A 227 -1.98 9.39 -27.19
C MET A 227 -2.61 8.51 -28.25
N ALA A 228 -1.81 7.65 -28.86
CA ALA A 228 -2.24 6.71 -29.89
C ALA A 228 -1.24 5.58 -30.04
N TYR A 229 -1.69 4.46 -30.56
CA TYR A 229 -0.86 3.30 -30.91
C TYR A 229 -0.68 3.14 -32.43
N ILE A 230 -0.97 4.19 -33.21
CA ILE A 230 -1.02 4.14 -34.67
C ILE A 230 0.26 3.62 -35.31
N ASN A 231 1.41 3.87 -34.68
CA ASN A 231 2.71 3.45 -35.22
C ASN A 231 3.07 1.99 -34.92
N VAL A 232 2.31 1.31 -34.08
CA VAL A 232 2.61 -0.06 -33.61
C VAL A 232 1.40 -1.01 -33.68
N ILE A 233 0.21 -0.49 -34.06
CA ILE A 233 -1.03 -1.26 -34.00
C ILE A 233 -1.06 -2.39 -35.05
N GLU A 234 -0.30 -2.25 -36.15
CA GLU A 234 -0.19 -3.23 -37.23
C GLU A 234 1.02 -4.15 -37.04
N ASP A 235 1.82 -3.97 -36.00
CA ASP A 235 2.98 -4.81 -35.78
C ASP A 235 2.54 -6.22 -35.37
N GLU A 236 3.11 -7.25 -36.06
CA GLU A 236 2.84 -8.65 -35.74
C GLU A 236 3.39 -9.08 -34.35
N LYS A 237 4.35 -8.34 -33.83
CA LYS A 237 5.02 -8.64 -32.57
C LYS A 237 4.56 -7.68 -31.48
N PHE A 238 4.35 -8.22 -30.29
CA PHE A 238 4.10 -7.40 -29.11
C PHE A 238 5.25 -6.43 -28.87
N GLN A 239 4.93 -5.13 -28.81
CA GLN A 239 5.90 -4.07 -28.56
C GLN A 239 5.96 -3.76 -27.07
N VAL A 240 7.16 -3.71 -26.51
CA VAL A 240 7.41 -3.19 -25.17
C VAL A 240 7.64 -1.69 -25.29
N ILE A 241 6.73 -0.91 -24.73
CA ILE A 241 6.77 0.56 -24.78
C ILE A 241 7.12 1.06 -23.38
N GLU A 242 8.14 1.91 -23.28
CA GLU A 242 8.52 2.55 -22.03
C GLU A 242 7.36 3.41 -21.49
N PRO A 243 7.06 3.33 -20.18
CA PRO A 243 5.95 4.05 -19.61
C PRO A 243 6.17 5.57 -19.62
N LYS A 244 5.08 6.30 -19.88
CA LYS A 244 5.05 7.76 -19.85
C LYS A 244 3.95 8.24 -18.92
N SER A 245 4.29 9.22 -18.06
CA SER A 245 3.33 9.93 -17.23
C SER A 245 2.66 11.05 -18.04
N ILE A 246 1.45 11.44 -17.64
CA ILE A 246 0.75 12.63 -18.15
C ILE A 246 1.63 13.88 -18.00
N SER A 247 2.42 13.98 -16.93
CA SER A 247 3.32 15.11 -16.69
C SER A 247 4.42 15.27 -17.75
N SER A 248 4.81 14.18 -18.43
CA SER A 248 5.84 14.22 -19.49
C SER A 248 5.36 14.86 -20.80
N MET A 249 4.09 15.22 -20.88
CA MET A 249 3.47 15.79 -22.09
C MET A 249 3.36 17.32 -22.06
N GLN A 250 3.87 17.97 -21.01
CA GLN A 250 3.79 19.44 -20.86
C GLN A 250 4.95 20.18 -21.55
N HIS A 251 5.54 19.60 -22.62
CA HIS A 251 6.58 20.26 -23.42
C HIS A 251 6.26 20.26 -24.90
#